data_e2a845f28fd01c8ab271e700002122ba
#
_entry.id   e2a845f28fd01c8ab271e700002122ba
#
_cell.length_a   1.000
_cell.length_b   1.000
_cell.length_c   1.000
_cell.angle_alpha   90.00
_cell.angle_beta   90.00
_cell.angle_gamma   90.00
#
_symmetry.space_group_name_H-M   'P 1'
#
loop_
_entity.id
_entity.type
_entity.pdbx_description
1 polymer ?
#
loop_
_entity_poly.entity_id
_entity_poly.type
_entity_poly.pdbx_seq_one_letter_code
_entity_poly.pdbx_strand_id
1 'polypeptide(L)'
;MEPQPHTEMCEYLDDIVQSVLYPTASLIQTKGMLLVPRGCFKTTVGTVALSLKVLEANPNARILIDTHTWDYSCQILSEIKQHLEYNEAFIKLFGDWKENSTKWAEDAITIGRRTQALKEPSIDTSGVDKSKNGGHYDLIIADDLHEEKNSATEAGRVKVWRHIQSLYPILNPGGVLLLNGTRWHHSDAYGRIIQKNREAFKAQKPEPFRVLHRSCFNKDGTLYFPTQLTHEFLAQMRLECDDKMFAVWYLNQPIEDSSKYFPEKYIQFFDGSYVIDRGQPTLEIY
;
A
#
# COMPACT_ATOMS: atom_id res chain seq x y z
N MET A 1 -2.26 20.05 19.08
CA MET A 1 -1.71 18.69 18.90
C MET A 1 -1.55 18.49 17.40
N GLU A 2 -0.32 18.24 16.94
CA GLU A 2 -0.13 17.83 15.56
C GLU A 2 -0.91 16.53 15.32
N PRO A 3 -1.59 16.38 14.17
CA PRO A 3 -2.31 15.14 13.88
C PRO A 3 -1.32 13.99 13.89
N GLN A 4 -1.58 12.98 14.70
CA GLN A 4 -0.79 11.76 14.66
C GLN A 4 -0.94 11.11 13.28
N PRO A 5 0.09 10.45 12.71
CA PRO A 5 0.02 9.86 11.37
C PRO A 5 -1.16 8.90 11.19
N HIS A 6 -1.59 8.23 12.27
CA HIS A 6 -2.77 7.37 12.23
C HIS A 6 -4.07 8.14 11.97
N THR A 7 -4.22 9.37 12.47
CA THR A 7 -5.39 10.21 12.16
C THR A 7 -5.46 10.51 10.66
N GLU A 8 -4.35 10.93 10.06
CA GLU A 8 -4.28 11.17 8.61
C GLU A 8 -4.59 9.92 7.79
N MET A 9 -4.03 8.76 8.21
CA MET A 9 -4.34 7.49 7.54
C MET A 9 -5.81 7.12 7.68
N CYS A 10 -6.42 7.26 8.87
CA CYS A 10 -7.82 6.96 9.10
C CYS A 10 -8.73 7.87 8.27
N GLU A 11 -8.50 9.18 8.25
CA GLU A 11 -9.26 10.14 7.43
C GLU A 11 -9.17 9.79 5.95
N TYR A 12 -7.96 9.50 5.46
CA TYR A 12 -7.76 9.07 4.08
C TYR A 12 -8.52 7.77 3.75
N LEU A 13 -8.44 6.76 4.63
CA LEU A 13 -9.10 5.48 4.43
C LEU A 13 -10.63 5.62 4.50
N ASP A 14 -11.14 6.43 5.41
CA ASP A 14 -12.57 6.71 5.51
C ASP A 14 -13.12 7.32 4.22
N ASP A 15 -12.43 8.30 3.67
CA ASP A 15 -12.78 8.90 2.39
C ASP A 15 -12.76 7.89 1.23
N ILE A 16 -11.80 6.94 1.24
CA ILE A 16 -11.68 5.93 0.19
C ILE A 16 -12.83 4.92 0.24
N VAL A 17 -13.21 4.45 1.44
CA VAL A 17 -14.19 3.35 1.59
C VAL A 17 -15.64 3.80 1.72
N GLN A 18 -15.96 5.10 1.57
CA GLN A 18 -17.31 5.63 1.73
C GLN A 18 -18.38 4.86 0.96
N SER A 19 -18.09 4.47 -0.30
CA SER A 19 -19.04 3.72 -1.14
C SER A 19 -19.32 2.31 -0.63
N VAL A 20 -18.41 1.72 0.15
CA VAL A 20 -18.57 0.38 0.75
C VAL A 20 -19.25 0.48 2.12
N LEU A 21 -18.91 1.50 2.91
CA LEU A 21 -19.56 1.76 4.20
C LEU A 21 -21.04 2.11 4.00
N TYR A 22 -21.32 2.95 3.02
CA TYR A 22 -22.65 3.44 2.69
C TYR A 22 -22.93 3.19 1.22
N PRO A 23 -23.40 1.97 0.83
CA PRO A 23 -23.63 1.62 -0.55
C PRO A 23 -24.53 2.64 -1.25
N THR A 24 -23.99 3.24 -2.29
CA THR A 24 -24.69 4.25 -3.11
C THR A 24 -25.05 3.68 -4.48
N ALA A 25 -25.90 4.39 -5.23
CA ALA A 25 -26.18 4.04 -6.63
C ALA A 25 -24.98 4.30 -7.58
N SER A 26 -23.86 4.81 -7.09
CA SER A 26 -22.67 5.04 -7.91
C SER A 26 -22.05 3.71 -8.32
N LEU A 27 -21.82 3.54 -9.60
CA LEU A 27 -21.13 2.38 -10.17
C LEU A 27 -19.62 2.63 -10.38
N ILE A 28 -19.12 3.82 -10.02
CA ILE A 28 -17.73 4.20 -10.19
C ILE A 28 -16.90 3.54 -9.11
N GLN A 29 -15.93 2.72 -9.53
CA GLN A 29 -14.95 2.10 -8.63
C GLN A 29 -13.99 3.16 -8.08
N THR A 30 -13.74 3.14 -6.76
CA THR A 30 -12.75 3.99 -6.11
C THR A 30 -11.42 3.23 -5.98
N LYS A 31 -10.31 3.92 -6.29
CA LYS A 31 -8.97 3.32 -6.17
C LYS A 31 -8.10 4.19 -5.29
N GLY A 32 -7.62 3.60 -4.21
CA GLY A 32 -6.71 4.22 -3.24
C GLY A 32 -5.34 3.57 -3.23
N MET A 33 -4.31 4.34 -2.85
CA MET A 33 -2.97 3.83 -2.63
C MET A 33 -2.36 4.50 -1.40
N LEU A 34 -2.05 3.70 -0.37
CA LEU A 34 -1.46 4.11 0.89
C LEU A 34 0.00 3.67 0.93
N LEU A 35 0.93 4.61 0.84
CA LEU A 35 2.37 4.40 0.87
C LEU A 35 2.95 5.17 2.06
N VAL A 36 3.22 4.47 3.16
CA VAL A 36 3.79 5.05 4.37
C VAL A 36 5.03 4.27 4.81
N PRO A 37 5.95 4.88 5.57
CA PRO A 37 7.17 4.22 6.02
C PRO A 37 6.91 2.94 6.80
N ARG A 38 7.89 2.05 6.83
CA ARG A 38 7.90 0.90 7.72
C ARG A 38 7.83 1.37 9.19
N GLY A 39 7.06 0.66 10.03
CA GLY A 39 6.83 1.06 11.42
C GLY A 39 5.64 2.01 11.64
N CYS A 40 4.96 2.48 10.56
CA CYS A 40 3.75 3.31 10.68
C CYS A 40 2.45 2.49 10.79
N PHE A 41 2.51 1.19 11.08
CA PHE A 41 1.35 0.31 11.29
C PHE A 41 0.34 0.27 10.12
N LYS A 42 0.83 0.39 8.87
CA LYS A 42 -0.04 0.43 7.69
C LYS A 42 -0.97 -0.79 7.56
N THR A 43 -0.46 -2.02 7.80
CA THR A 43 -1.25 -3.25 7.77
C THR A 43 -2.29 -3.27 8.89
N THR A 44 -1.90 -2.90 10.12
CA THR A 44 -2.80 -2.84 11.27
C THR A 44 -3.95 -1.84 11.03
N VAL A 45 -3.66 -0.65 10.51
CA VAL A 45 -4.68 0.39 10.26
C VAL A 45 -5.39 0.15 8.93
N GLY A 46 -4.64 -0.04 7.84
CA GLY A 46 -5.16 -0.09 6.47
C GLY A 46 -5.75 -1.44 6.06
N THR A 47 -5.48 -2.51 6.82
CA THR A 47 -6.01 -3.84 6.50
C THR A 47 -6.83 -4.40 7.66
N VAL A 48 -6.25 -4.58 8.84
CA VAL A 48 -6.93 -5.22 9.98
C VAL A 48 -8.08 -4.33 10.49
N ALA A 49 -7.78 -3.13 10.96
CA ALA A 49 -8.80 -2.24 11.53
C ALA A 49 -9.83 -1.79 10.49
N LEU A 50 -9.39 -1.52 9.25
CA LEU A 50 -10.28 -1.15 8.17
C LEU A 50 -11.28 -2.27 7.83
N SER A 51 -10.85 -3.53 7.79
CA SER A 51 -11.74 -4.67 7.55
C SER A 51 -12.80 -4.79 8.64
N LEU A 52 -12.42 -4.65 9.91
CA LEU A 52 -13.35 -4.66 11.04
C LEU A 52 -14.35 -3.49 10.96
N LYS A 53 -13.88 -2.29 10.66
CA LYS A 53 -14.72 -1.10 10.49
C LYS A 53 -15.74 -1.25 9.37
N VAL A 54 -15.30 -1.76 8.22
CA VAL A 54 -16.17 -1.97 7.06
C VAL A 54 -17.25 -3.00 7.38
N LEU A 55 -16.90 -4.12 8.00
CA LEU A 55 -17.88 -5.15 8.38
C LEU A 55 -18.80 -4.73 9.54
N GLU A 56 -18.36 -3.83 10.40
CA GLU A 56 -19.22 -3.22 11.43
C GLU A 56 -20.31 -2.36 10.78
N ALA A 57 -19.93 -1.48 9.87
CA ALA A 57 -20.85 -0.58 9.19
C ALA A 57 -21.72 -1.29 8.13
N ASN A 58 -21.13 -2.27 7.42
CA ASN A 58 -21.81 -3.06 6.38
C ASN A 58 -21.51 -4.57 6.54
N PRO A 59 -22.31 -5.31 7.33
CA PRO A 59 -22.10 -6.74 7.56
C PRO A 59 -22.19 -7.61 6.30
N ASN A 60 -22.74 -7.09 5.22
CA ASN A 60 -22.87 -7.78 3.93
C ASN A 60 -21.70 -7.51 2.99
N ALA A 61 -20.76 -6.65 3.34
CA ALA A 61 -19.58 -6.39 2.54
C ALA A 61 -18.75 -7.68 2.33
N ARG A 62 -18.15 -7.78 1.14
CA ARG A 62 -17.26 -8.87 0.73
C ARG A 62 -15.87 -8.27 0.54
N ILE A 63 -14.96 -8.65 1.42
CA ILE A 63 -13.60 -8.14 1.47
C ILE A 63 -12.65 -9.21 0.95
N LEU A 64 -11.75 -8.85 0.03
CA LEU A 64 -10.61 -9.67 -0.34
C LEU A 64 -9.34 -9.05 0.24
N ILE A 65 -8.61 -9.82 1.04
CA ILE A 65 -7.26 -9.48 1.49
C ILE A 65 -6.28 -10.20 0.55
N ASP A 66 -5.45 -9.43 -0.14
CA ASP A 66 -4.52 -9.91 -1.14
C ASP A 66 -3.10 -9.43 -0.83
N THR A 67 -2.12 -10.32 -0.89
CA THR A 67 -0.74 -10.00 -0.54
C THR A 67 0.27 -10.64 -1.50
N HIS A 68 1.58 -10.45 -1.28
CA HIS A 68 2.62 -11.08 -2.10
C HIS A 68 2.56 -12.62 -2.07
N THR A 69 2.09 -13.23 -0.95
CA THR A 69 1.82 -14.67 -0.83
C THR A 69 0.48 -14.92 -0.15
N TRP A 70 -0.20 -15.99 -0.57
CA TRP A 70 -1.46 -16.39 0.06
C TRP A 70 -1.32 -16.68 1.55
N ASP A 71 -0.21 -17.31 1.98
CA ASP A 71 0.06 -17.59 3.39
C ASP A 71 0.09 -16.34 4.25
N TYR A 72 0.67 -15.24 3.72
CA TYR A 72 0.71 -13.97 4.44
C TYR A 72 -0.69 -13.34 4.57
N SER A 73 -1.53 -13.44 3.56
CA SER A 73 -2.93 -13.00 3.68
C SER A 73 -3.73 -13.80 4.71
N CYS A 74 -3.46 -15.12 4.83
CA CYS A 74 -4.04 -15.94 5.90
C CYS A 74 -3.54 -15.53 7.29
N GLN A 75 -2.28 -15.10 7.45
CA GLN A 75 -1.77 -14.58 8.72
C GLN A 75 -2.49 -13.29 9.12
N ILE A 76 -2.74 -12.37 8.18
CA ILE A 76 -3.53 -11.15 8.44
C ILE A 76 -4.96 -11.52 8.84
N LEU A 77 -5.59 -12.47 8.14
CA LEU A 77 -6.92 -12.94 8.52
C LEU A 77 -6.93 -13.58 9.91
N SER A 78 -5.86 -14.31 10.28
CA SER A 78 -5.72 -14.86 11.63
C SER A 78 -5.67 -13.76 12.70
N GLU A 79 -4.98 -12.64 12.45
CA GLU A 79 -4.96 -11.47 13.35
C GLU A 79 -6.38 -10.87 13.50
N ILE A 80 -7.10 -10.71 12.39
CA ILE A 80 -8.50 -10.23 12.43
C ILE A 80 -9.38 -11.18 13.27
N LYS A 81 -9.24 -12.50 13.08
CA LYS A 81 -9.96 -13.50 13.85
C LYS A 81 -9.65 -13.40 15.35
N GLN A 82 -8.41 -13.11 15.74
CA GLN A 82 -8.05 -12.91 17.15
C GLN A 82 -8.82 -11.75 17.77
N HIS A 83 -9.00 -10.63 17.04
CA HIS A 83 -9.84 -9.54 17.51
C HIS A 83 -11.32 -9.95 17.65
N LEU A 84 -11.82 -10.75 16.72
CA LEU A 84 -13.23 -11.20 16.75
C LEU A 84 -13.51 -12.27 17.80
N GLU A 85 -12.50 -13.08 18.18
CA GLU A 85 -12.65 -14.20 19.10
C GLU A 85 -12.23 -13.89 20.55
N TYR A 86 -11.21 -13.02 20.72
CA TYR A 86 -10.55 -12.87 22.03
C TYR A 86 -10.43 -11.41 22.51
N ASN A 87 -10.72 -10.42 21.67
CA ASN A 87 -10.70 -9.03 22.13
C ASN A 87 -11.97 -8.70 22.91
N GLU A 88 -11.91 -8.85 24.24
CA GLU A 88 -13.06 -8.63 25.13
C GLU A 88 -13.70 -7.24 24.96
N ALA A 89 -12.88 -6.20 24.75
CA ALA A 89 -13.38 -4.85 24.54
C ALA A 89 -14.17 -4.75 23.23
N PHE A 90 -13.68 -5.38 22.15
CA PHE A 90 -14.37 -5.45 20.87
C PHE A 90 -15.70 -6.21 20.99
N ILE A 91 -15.65 -7.40 21.59
CA ILE A 91 -16.83 -8.26 21.76
C ILE A 91 -17.89 -7.55 22.64
N LYS A 92 -17.45 -6.87 23.70
CA LYS A 92 -18.37 -6.12 24.57
C LYS A 92 -19.07 -4.96 23.84
N LEU A 93 -18.39 -4.29 22.90
CA LEU A 93 -18.93 -3.14 22.16
C LEU A 93 -19.77 -3.56 20.96
N PHE A 94 -19.33 -4.58 20.23
CA PHE A 94 -19.88 -4.93 18.93
C PHE A 94 -20.55 -6.31 18.87
N GLY A 95 -20.49 -7.09 19.97
CA GLY A 95 -21.03 -8.45 20.05
C GLY A 95 -20.11 -9.52 19.49
N ASP A 96 -20.53 -10.77 19.63
CA ASP A 96 -19.83 -11.94 19.06
C ASP A 96 -20.16 -12.10 17.56
N TRP A 97 -19.15 -11.92 16.72
CA TRP A 97 -19.32 -12.04 15.26
C TRP A 97 -19.08 -13.45 14.73
N LYS A 98 -18.54 -14.33 15.58
CA LYS A 98 -18.35 -15.74 15.27
C LYS A 98 -19.62 -16.55 15.48
N GLU A 99 -20.45 -16.13 16.45
CA GLU A 99 -21.74 -16.76 16.69
C GLU A 99 -22.58 -16.75 15.40
N ASN A 100 -23.19 -17.88 15.06
CA ASN A 100 -23.94 -18.10 13.81
C ASN A 100 -23.14 -17.91 12.51
N SER A 101 -21.80 -17.94 12.56
CA SER A 101 -20.98 -17.91 11.34
C SER A 101 -21.18 -19.17 10.51
N THR A 102 -21.27 -19.02 9.19
CA THR A 102 -21.42 -20.17 8.25
C THR A 102 -20.09 -20.69 7.73
N LYS A 103 -19.03 -19.90 7.84
CA LYS A 103 -17.65 -20.27 7.46
C LYS A 103 -16.65 -19.61 8.40
N TRP A 104 -15.73 -20.40 8.99
CA TRP A 104 -14.65 -19.89 9.85
C TRP A 104 -13.38 -20.68 9.63
N ALA A 105 -12.85 -20.55 8.40
CA ALA A 105 -11.68 -21.29 7.94
C ALA A 105 -10.39 -20.49 8.11
N GLU A 106 -9.26 -21.10 7.77
CA GLU A 106 -7.95 -20.44 7.77
C GLU A 106 -7.88 -19.30 6.74
N ASP A 107 -8.48 -19.54 5.56
CA ASP A 107 -8.40 -18.67 4.39
C ASP A 107 -9.63 -17.80 4.18
N ALA A 108 -10.72 -18.03 4.91
CA ALA A 108 -11.94 -17.24 4.71
C ALA A 108 -12.90 -17.34 5.91
N ILE A 109 -13.60 -16.23 6.19
CA ILE A 109 -14.65 -16.16 7.21
C ILE A 109 -15.92 -15.53 6.68
N THR A 110 -17.07 -16.00 7.21
CA THR A 110 -18.37 -15.34 7.04
C THR A 110 -18.91 -15.01 8.43
N ILE A 111 -18.98 -13.73 8.76
CA ILE A 111 -19.47 -13.30 10.09
C ILE A 111 -20.94 -13.60 10.29
N GLY A 112 -21.34 -13.94 11.52
CA GLY A 112 -22.71 -14.32 11.85
C GLY A 112 -23.73 -13.16 11.74
N ARG A 113 -23.24 -11.90 11.67
CA ARG A 113 -24.08 -10.72 11.47
C ARG A 113 -24.52 -10.48 10.03
N ARG A 114 -24.02 -11.28 9.06
CA ARG A 114 -24.41 -11.19 7.66
C ARG A 114 -25.88 -11.54 7.49
N THR A 115 -26.62 -10.71 6.77
CA THR A 115 -28.06 -10.89 6.53
C THR A 115 -28.39 -11.38 5.11
N GLN A 116 -27.44 -11.29 4.18
CA GLN A 116 -27.63 -11.69 2.79
C GLN A 116 -26.92 -13.01 2.46
N ALA A 117 -27.59 -13.87 1.72
CA ALA A 117 -26.98 -15.09 1.17
C ALA A 117 -26.13 -14.72 -0.06
N LEU A 118 -24.83 -14.52 0.15
CA LEU A 118 -23.86 -14.19 -0.88
C LEU A 118 -22.91 -15.37 -1.07
N LYS A 119 -22.40 -15.54 -2.30
CA LYS A 119 -21.47 -16.60 -2.66
C LYS A 119 -20.10 -16.43 -1.97
N GLU A 120 -19.58 -15.20 -2.00
CA GLU A 120 -18.28 -14.88 -1.41
C GLU A 120 -18.40 -14.70 0.11
N PRO A 121 -17.38 -15.08 0.89
CA PRO A 121 -17.36 -14.88 2.34
C PRO A 121 -17.28 -13.39 2.71
N SER A 122 -17.36 -13.08 4.01
CA SER A 122 -17.18 -11.71 4.51
C SER A 122 -15.76 -11.24 4.33
N ILE A 123 -14.78 -12.11 4.62
CA ILE A 123 -13.37 -11.91 4.29
C ILE A 123 -12.86 -13.16 3.59
N ASP A 124 -12.17 -12.95 2.50
CA ASP A 124 -11.49 -13.96 1.71
C ASP A 124 -10.03 -13.59 1.52
N THR A 125 -9.15 -14.55 1.23
CA THR A 125 -7.71 -14.32 1.08
C THR A 125 -7.20 -14.77 -0.28
N SER A 126 -6.20 -14.06 -0.80
CA SER A 126 -5.46 -14.40 -2.03
C SER A 126 -4.03 -13.89 -1.98
N GLY A 127 -3.25 -14.19 -3.00
CA GLY A 127 -1.89 -13.72 -3.15
C GLY A 127 -1.41 -13.71 -4.58
N VAL A 128 -0.31 -13.02 -4.85
CA VAL A 128 0.34 -13.00 -6.18
C VAL A 128 0.77 -14.40 -6.64
N ASP A 129 1.03 -15.29 -5.70
CA ASP A 129 1.38 -16.70 -5.93
C ASP A 129 0.14 -17.59 -6.12
N LYS A 130 -0.98 -17.24 -5.47
CA LYS A 130 -2.24 -17.99 -5.52
C LYS A 130 -3.40 -17.03 -5.71
N SER A 131 -3.50 -16.46 -6.91
CA SER A 131 -4.51 -15.45 -7.23
C SER A 131 -5.91 -16.05 -7.38
N LYS A 132 -6.93 -15.26 -7.00
CA LYS A 132 -8.33 -15.57 -7.27
C LYS A 132 -8.77 -14.90 -8.57
N ASN A 133 -9.18 -15.74 -9.53
CA ASN A 133 -9.65 -15.27 -10.85
C ASN A 133 -11.19 -15.20 -10.95
N GLY A 134 -11.88 -15.46 -9.86
CA GLY A 134 -13.34 -15.41 -9.79
C GLY A 134 -13.79 -14.89 -8.43
N GLY A 135 -15.03 -14.43 -8.39
CA GLY A 135 -15.61 -13.81 -7.21
C GLY A 135 -16.00 -12.35 -7.47
N HIS A 136 -16.70 -11.78 -6.51
CA HIS A 136 -17.20 -10.41 -6.59
C HIS A 136 -17.03 -9.75 -5.22
N TYR A 137 -16.11 -8.81 -5.11
CA TYR A 137 -15.75 -8.15 -3.86
C TYR A 137 -16.15 -6.68 -3.88
N ASP A 138 -16.57 -6.19 -2.73
CA ASP A 138 -16.93 -4.77 -2.53
C ASP A 138 -15.70 -3.95 -2.13
N LEU A 139 -14.76 -4.60 -1.42
CA LEU A 139 -13.47 -4.04 -1.04
C LEU A 139 -12.36 -5.06 -1.32
N ILE A 140 -11.35 -4.64 -2.05
CA ILE A 140 -10.10 -5.40 -2.21
C ILE A 140 -8.99 -4.61 -1.54
N ILE A 141 -8.34 -5.20 -0.53
CA ILE A 141 -7.17 -4.64 0.14
C ILE A 141 -5.95 -5.45 -0.29
N ALA A 142 -5.14 -4.86 -1.14
CA ALA A 142 -3.91 -5.45 -1.63
C ALA A 142 -2.73 -4.90 -0.79
N ASP A 143 -2.28 -5.68 0.21
CA ASP A 143 -1.30 -5.27 1.19
C ASP A 143 0.07 -5.89 0.90
N ASP A 144 1.08 -5.03 0.79
CA ASP A 144 2.48 -5.38 0.52
C ASP A 144 2.66 -6.42 -0.62
N LEU A 145 2.06 -6.12 -1.79
CA LEU A 145 2.23 -6.95 -3.00
C LEU A 145 3.68 -6.99 -3.48
N HIS A 146 4.44 -5.91 -3.24
CA HIS A 146 5.86 -5.82 -3.51
C HIS A 146 6.69 -6.14 -2.28
N GLU A 147 7.69 -6.99 -2.47
CA GLU A 147 8.77 -7.31 -1.55
C GLU A 147 10.11 -7.20 -2.28
N GLU A 148 11.24 -7.29 -1.57
CA GLU A 148 12.57 -7.22 -2.15
C GLU A 148 12.74 -8.21 -3.32
N LYS A 149 12.40 -9.49 -3.09
CA LYS A 149 12.59 -10.58 -4.04
C LYS A 149 11.83 -10.37 -5.36
N ASN A 150 10.54 -10.00 -5.29
CA ASN A 150 9.73 -9.82 -6.51
C ASN A 150 9.93 -8.45 -7.17
N SER A 151 10.55 -7.50 -6.46
CA SER A 151 10.86 -6.17 -6.98
C SER A 151 12.24 -6.07 -7.63
N ALA A 152 13.15 -7.01 -7.32
CA ALA A 152 14.53 -7.00 -7.83
C ALA A 152 14.58 -7.14 -9.36
N THR A 153 13.73 -7.94 -9.97
CA THR A 153 13.71 -8.19 -11.40
C THR A 153 12.55 -7.52 -12.12
N GLU A 154 12.75 -7.16 -13.39
CA GLU A 154 11.66 -6.62 -14.21
C GLU A 154 10.49 -7.61 -14.34
N ALA A 155 10.80 -8.88 -14.55
CA ALA A 155 9.78 -9.93 -14.64
C ALA A 155 8.92 -10.01 -13.37
N GLY A 156 9.52 -9.91 -12.19
CA GLY A 156 8.81 -9.86 -10.91
C GLY A 156 7.90 -8.64 -10.80
N ARG A 157 8.41 -7.46 -11.14
CA ARG A 157 7.62 -6.22 -11.15
C ARG A 157 6.45 -6.26 -12.14
N VAL A 158 6.66 -6.85 -13.31
CA VAL A 158 5.61 -7.05 -14.33
C VAL A 158 4.58 -8.06 -13.83
N LYS A 159 5.00 -9.13 -13.14
CA LYS A 159 4.07 -10.11 -12.54
C LYS A 159 3.12 -9.43 -11.55
N VAL A 160 3.66 -8.63 -10.61
CA VAL A 160 2.83 -7.89 -9.64
C VAL A 160 1.90 -6.88 -10.34
N TRP A 161 2.40 -6.17 -11.36
CA TRP A 161 1.55 -5.26 -12.13
C TRP A 161 0.37 -5.96 -12.81
N ARG A 162 0.61 -7.12 -13.44
CA ARG A 162 -0.45 -7.93 -14.07
C ARG A 162 -1.43 -8.48 -13.03
N HIS A 163 -0.92 -8.86 -11.85
CA HIS A 163 -1.76 -9.29 -10.74
C HIS A 163 -2.71 -8.18 -10.28
N ILE A 164 -2.23 -6.95 -10.07
CA ILE A 164 -3.11 -5.81 -9.76
C ILE A 164 -4.18 -5.61 -10.85
N GLN A 165 -3.81 -5.76 -12.13
CA GLN A 165 -4.78 -5.65 -13.21
C GLN A 165 -5.85 -6.75 -13.18
N SER A 166 -5.51 -7.95 -12.69
CA SER A 166 -6.47 -9.05 -12.55
C SER A 166 -7.48 -8.86 -11.40
N LEU A 167 -7.21 -7.93 -10.48
CA LEU A 167 -8.16 -7.57 -9.41
C LEU A 167 -9.31 -6.68 -9.91
N TYR A 168 -9.14 -5.93 -11.00
CA TYR A 168 -10.18 -5.02 -11.50
C TYR A 168 -11.49 -5.71 -11.89
N PRO A 169 -11.48 -6.85 -12.64
CA PRO A 169 -12.72 -7.49 -13.05
C PRO A 169 -13.47 -8.22 -11.92
N ILE A 170 -12.82 -8.50 -10.79
CA ILE A 170 -13.46 -9.11 -9.62
C ILE A 170 -13.91 -8.07 -8.57
N LEU A 171 -13.64 -6.79 -8.82
CA LEU A 171 -14.15 -5.69 -8.02
C LEU A 171 -15.54 -5.31 -8.52
N ASN A 172 -16.51 -5.24 -7.61
CA ASN A 172 -17.88 -4.86 -7.94
C ASN A 172 -17.98 -3.43 -8.50
N PRO A 173 -19.01 -3.13 -9.28
CA PRO A 173 -19.37 -1.74 -9.57
C PRO A 173 -19.57 -0.96 -8.26
N GLY A 174 -18.95 0.23 -8.15
CA GLY A 174 -18.94 1.03 -6.92
C GLY A 174 -18.02 0.53 -5.81
N GLY A 175 -17.33 -0.60 -6.03
CA GLY A 175 -16.38 -1.16 -5.07
C GLY A 175 -15.06 -0.39 -4.98
N VAL A 176 -14.25 -0.75 -4.01
CA VAL A 176 -12.98 -0.09 -3.67
C VAL A 176 -11.80 -1.04 -3.83
N LEU A 177 -10.77 -0.60 -4.56
CA LEU A 177 -9.44 -1.21 -4.55
C LEU A 177 -8.49 -0.32 -3.76
N LEU A 178 -7.98 -0.82 -2.65
CA LEU A 178 -6.96 -0.18 -1.82
C LEU A 178 -5.64 -0.93 -1.95
N LEU A 179 -4.59 -0.24 -2.36
CA LEU A 179 -3.23 -0.76 -2.38
C LEU A 179 -2.47 -0.19 -1.17
N ASN A 180 -2.07 -1.03 -0.24
CA ASN A 180 -1.16 -0.66 0.86
C ASN A 180 0.24 -1.14 0.51
N GLY A 181 1.28 -0.35 0.76
CA GLY A 181 2.61 -0.84 0.42
C GLY A 181 3.77 0.06 0.77
N THR A 182 4.94 -0.43 0.38
CA THR A 182 6.23 0.26 0.45
C THR A 182 6.85 0.26 -0.94
N ARG A 183 7.48 1.37 -1.33
CA ARG A 183 8.14 1.52 -2.62
C ARG A 183 9.48 0.78 -2.64
N TRP A 184 9.59 -0.28 -3.45
CA TRP A 184 10.82 -1.08 -3.57
C TRP A 184 11.69 -0.71 -4.77
N HIS A 185 11.06 -0.23 -5.84
CA HIS A 185 11.74 0.15 -7.07
C HIS A 185 10.98 1.28 -7.75
N HIS A 186 11.67 2.20 -8.44
CA HIS A 186 10.97 3.30 -9.09
C HIS A 186 10.00 2.84 -10.20
N SER A 187 10.26 1.74 -10.89
CA SER A 187 9.36 1.10 -11.86
C SER A 187 8.55 -0.08 -11.29
N ASP A 188 8.37 -0.16 -9.96
CA ASP A 188 7.41 -1.06 -9.35
C ASP A 188 5.96 -0.70 -9.74
N ALA A 189 4.99 -1.53 -9.38
CA ALA A 189 3.59 -1.28 -9.73
C ALA A 189 3.07 0.05 -9.16
N TYR A 190 3.50 0.42 -7.96
CA TYR A 190 3.14 1.70 -7.34
C TYR A 190 3.74 2.90 -8.09
N GLY A 191 4.98 2.78 -8.57
CA GLY A 191 5.61 3.78 -9.42
C GLY A 191 4.89 3.99 -10.75
N ARG A 192 4.42 2.89 -11.36
CA ARG A 192 3.59 2.96 -12.58
C ARG A 192 2.26 3.68 -12.33
N ILE A 193 1.64 3.49 -11.17
CA ILE A 193 0.42 4.20 -10.78
C ILE A 193 0.70 5.69 -10.59
N ILE A 194 1.77 6.05 -9.86
CA ILE A 194 2.18 7.44 -9.67
C ILE A 194 2.43 8.12 -11.03
N GLN A 195 3.09 7.42 -11.95
CA GLN A 195 3.33 7.94 -13.30
C GLN A 195 2.01 8.17 -14.07
N LYS A 196 1.07 7.22 -14.01
CA LYS A 196 -0.27 7.39 -14.63
C LYS A 196 -1.05 8.56 -14.04
N ASN A 197 -0.98 8.78 -12.71
CA ASN A 197 -1.58 9.95 -12.09
C ASN A 197 -0.95 11.25 -12.61
N ARG A 198 0.38 11.31 -12.72
CA ARG A 198 1.10 12.48 -13.29
C ARG A 198 0.70 12.75 -14.74
N GLU A 199 0.54 11.71 -15.54
CA GLU A 199 0.08 11.82 -16.95
C GLU A 199 -1.36 12.32 -17.03
N ALA A 200 -2.26 11.80 -16.19
CA ALA A 200 -3.64 12.26 -16.09
C ALA A 200 -3.71 13.74 -15.66
N PHE A 201 -2.95 14.13 -14.65
CA PHE A 201 -2.85 15.53 -14.19
C PHE A 201 -2.38 16.47 -15.32
N LYS A 202 -1.30 16.10 -16.03
CA LYS A 202 -0.81 16.88 -17.19
C LYS A 202 -1.85 16.99 -18.31
N ALA A 203 -2.67 15.93 -18.49
CA ALA A 203 -3.74 15.90 -19.48
C ALA A 203 -5.05 16.53 -18.98
N GLN A 204 -5.06 17.14 -17.78
CA GLN A 204 -6.25 17.70 -17.11
C GLN A 204 -7.40 16.70 -16.98
N LYS A 205 -7.06 15.42 -16.73
CA LYS A 205 -8.00 14.32 -16.48
C LYS A 205 -8.01 13.94 -15.01
N PRO A 206 -9.11 13.35 -14.50
CA PRO A 206 -9.12 12.80 -13.14
C PRO A 206 -8.00 11.77 -12.94
N GLU A 207 -7.34 11.85 -11.78
CA GLU A 207 -6.32 10.88 -11.41
C GLU A 207 -6.94 9.50 -11.18
N PRO A 208 -6.38 8.43 -11.78
CA PRO A 208 -6.87 7.07 -11.61
C PRO A 208 -6.88 6.55 -10.18
N PHE A 209 -5.94 7.03 -9.33
CA PHE A 209 -5.79 6.64 -7.94
C PHE A 209 -5.69 7.85 -7.03
N ARG A 210 -6.39 7.82 -5.89
CA ARG A 210 -6.10 8.72 -4.77
C ARG A 210 -4.90 8.17 -4.03
N VAL A 211 -3.87 8.99 -3.79
CA VAL A 211 -2.59 8.53 -3.23
C VAL A 211 -2.26 9.28 -1.95
N LEU A 212 -2.08 8.57 -0.85
CA LEU A 212 -1.39 9.06 0.34
C LEU A 212 0.03 8.48 0.34
N HIS A 213 1.03 9.33 0.11
CA HIS A 213 2.43 8.95 0.07
C HIS A 213 3.23 9.80 1.06
N ARG A 214 3.88 9.14 2.03
CA ARG A 214 4.66 9.78 3.08
C ARG A 214 6.05 9.17 3.19
N SER A 215 6.99 10.02 3.58
CA SER A 215 8.33 9.66 4.04
C SER A 215 8.36 9.71 5.57
N CYS A 216 9.40 9.17 6.22
CA CYS A 216 9.64 9.37 7.66
C CYS A 216 9.90 10.85 8.02
N PHE A 217 10.26 11.67 7.02
CA PHE A 217 10.41 13.12 7.17
C PHE A 217 9.31 13.85 6.38
N ASN A 218 8.71 14.84 7.00
CA ASN A 218 7.83 15.80 6.35
C ASN A 218 8.67 16.77 5.48
N LYS A 219 7.99 17.56 4.65
CA LYS A 219 8.66 18.52 3.75
C LYS A 219 9.44 19.61 4.49
N ASP A 220 9.06 19.91 5.71
CA ASP A 220 9.72 20.87 6.62
C ASP A 220 10.88 20.25 7.44
N GLY A 221 11.17 18.96 7.23
CA GLY A 221 12.20 18.21 7.94
C GLY A 221 11.78 17.64 9.29
N THR A 222 10.56 17.89 9.75
CA THR A 222 10.01 17.25 10.96
C THR A 222 9.73 15.76 10.73
N LEU A 223 9.65 14.99 11.80
CA LEU A 223 9.34 13.56 11.71
C LEU A 223 7.84 13.33 11.44
N TYR A 224 7.53 12.43 10.52
CA TYR A 224 6.16 12.03 10.23
C TYR A 224 5.51 11.29 11.41
N PHE A 225 6.29 10.45 12.12
CA PHE A 225 5.82 9.68 13.27
C PHE A 225 6.85 9.75 14.43
N PRO A 226 6.94 10.89 15.15
CA PRO A 226 8.02 11.14 16.11
C PRO A 226 8.04 10.19 17.32
N THR A 227 6.92 9.54 17.65
CA THR A 227 6.84 8.58 18.76
C THR A 227 7.40 7.19 18.42
N GLN A 228 7.55 6.86 17.14
CA GLN A 228 8.05 5.56 16.67
C GLN A 228 9.32 5.71 15.83
N LEU A 229 9.32 6.67 14.91
CA LEU A 229 10.45 6.94 14.01
C LEU A 229 11.23 8.13 14.57
N THR A 230 11.86 7.97 15.75
CA THR A 230 12.65 9.05 16.37
C THR A 230 13.93 9.33 15.58
N HIS A 231 14.54 10.50 15.78
CA HIS A 231 15.82 10.84 15.15
C HIS A 231 16.92 9.85 15.50
N GLU A 232 16.97 9.39 16.77
CA GLU A 232 17.93 8.41 17.24
C GLU A 232 17.74 7.06 16.56
N PHE A 233 16.48 6.57 16.48
CA PHE A 233 16.14 5.34 15.78
C PHE A 233 16.51 5.40 14.31
N LEU A 234 16.16 6.47 13.61
CA LEU A 234 16.47 6.64 12.18
C LEU A 234 17.97 6.77 11.94
N ALA A 235 18.71 7.44 12.84
CA ALA A 235 20.16 7.53 12.76
C ALA A 235 20.82 6.16 12.95
N GLN A 236 20.32 5.35 13.90
CA GLN A 236 20.78 3.97 14.09
C GLN A 236 20.49 3.12 12.85
N MET A 237 19.27 3.13 12.33
CA MET A 237 18.90 2.37 11.12
C MET A 237 19.74 2.77 9.90
N ARG A 238 20.15 4.04 9.79
CA ARG A 238 21.02 4.51 8.72
C ARG A 238 22.44 3.97 8.82
N LEU A 239 22.90 3.59 10.00
CA LEU A 239 24.19 2.92 10.20
C LEU A 239 24.12 1.41 9.95
N GLU A 240 22.97 0.80 10.23
CA GLU A 240 22.77 -0.65 10.14
C GLU A 240 22.32 -1.12 8.75
N CYS A 241 21.59 -0.29 8.03
CA CYS A 241 21.09 -0.58 6.69
C CYS A 241 21.93 0.10 5.62
N ASP A 242 22.00 -0.48 4.42
CA ASP A 242 22.51 0.25 3.27
C ASP A 242 21.56 1.40 2.87
N ASP A 243 22.09 2.38 2.12
CA ASP A 243 21.34 3.57 1.69
C ASP A 243 20.07 3.21 0.90
N LYS A 244 20.10 2.10 0.12
CA LYS A 244 18.97 1.63 -0.67
C LYS A 244 17.84 1.12 0.24
N MET A 245 18.16 0.29 1.22
CA MET A 245 17.18 -0.24 2.15
C MET A 245 16.59 0.86 3.03
N PHE A 246 17.41 1.79 3.52
CA PHE A 246 16.92 2.94 4.24
C PHE A 246 15.95 3.79 3.40
N ALA A 247 16.29 4.05 2.15
CA ALA A 247 15.44 4.82 1.24
C ALA A 247 14.10 4.12 0.95
N VAL A 248 14.11 2.80 0.80
CA VAL A 248 12.90 1.99 0.62
C VAL A 248 12.04 2.00 1.88
N TRP A 249 12.62 1.65 3.04
CA TRP A 249 11.84 1.40 4.25
C TRP A 249 11.35 2.67 4.94
N TYR A 250 12.18 3.71 4.95
CA TYR A 250 11.89 4.92 5.74
C TYR A 250 11.60 6.16 4.89
N LEU A 251 12.29 6.33 3.77
CA LEU A 251 11.97 7.46 2.88
C LEU A 251 10.83 7.14 1.91
N ASN A 252 10.53 5.86 1.70
CA ASN A 252 9.55 5.39 0.73
C ASN A 252 9.85 5.92 -0.70
N GLN A 253 11.15 6.08 -0.98
CA GLN A 253 11.71 6.61 -2.23
C GLN A 253 12.85 5.70 -2.69
N PRO A 254 12.57 4.74 -3.59
CA PRO A 254 13.60 3.85 -4.07
C PRO A 254 14.68 4.62 -4.85
N ILE A 255 15.95 4.23 -4.63
CA ILE A 255 17.12 4.77 -5.33
C ILE A 255 17.44 3.84 -6.50
N GLU A 256 17.74 4.42 -7.66
CA GLU A 256 18.18 3.65 -8.83
C GLU A 256 19.60 3.10 -8.65
N ASP A 257 19.83 1.87 -9.08
CA ASP A 257 21.19 1.29 -9.08
C ASP A 257 22.15 2.04 -10.03
N SER A 258 21.61 2.73 -11.04
CA SER A 258 22.41 3.57 -11.96
C SER A 258 23.07 4.77 -11.26
N SER A 259 22.51 5.25 -10.13
CA SER A 259 23.16 6.31 -9.35
C SER A 259 24.44 5.84 -8.65
N LYS A 260 24.68 4.52 -8.57
CA LYS A 260 25.92 3.97 -8.00
C LYS A 260 27.15 4.17 -8.88
N TYR A 261 26.98 4.23 -10.20
CA TYR A 261 28.12 4.42 -11.12
C TYR A 261 28.62 5.86 -11.16
N PHE A 262 27.74 6.82 -10.90
CA PHE A 262 28.10 8.25 -10.84
C PHE A 262 27.31 8.94 -9.71
N PRO A 263 27.66 8.70 -8.42
CA PRO A 263 27.04 9.43 -7.32
C PRO A 263 27.21 10.94 -7.53
N GLU A 264 26.15 11.71 -7.32
CA GLU A 264 26.12 13.16 -7.51
C GLU A 264 27.28 13.88 -6.77
N LYS A 265 27.71 13.33 -5.63
CA LYS A 265 28.88 13.81 -4.87
C LYS A 265 30.22 13.75 -5.64
N TYR A 266 30.31 12.99 -6.71
CA TYR A 266 31.47 12.89 -7.57
C TYR A 266 31.30 13.63 -8.89
N ILE A 267 30.10 14.22 -9.15
CA ILE A 267 29.86 15.06 -10.31
C ILE A 267 30.41 16.43 -9.97
N GLN A 268 31.53 16.79 -10.58
CA GLN A 268 32.06 18.13 -10.55
C GLN A 268 31.52 18.88 -11.77
N PHE A 269 30.77 19.92 -11.52
CA PHE A 269 30.34 20.82 -12.59
C PHE A 269 31.53 21.67 -13.00
N PHE A 270 31.93 21.59 -14.25
CA PHE A 270 32.98 22.39 -14.81
C PHE A 270 32.40 23.74 -15.29
N ASP A 271 32.89 24.82 -14.73
CA ASP A 271 32.49 26.18 -15.09
C ASP A 271 33.60 26.91 -15.86
N GLY A 272 34.32 26.18 -16.68
CA GLY A 272 35.41 26.69 -17.48
C GLY A 272 35.13 26.67 -18.99
N SER A 273 35.99 27.34 -19.77
CA SER A 273 36.00 27.26 -21.21
C SER A 273 36.74 26.03 -21.69
N TYR A 274 36.36 25.52 -22.84
CA TYR A 274 37.14 24.48 -23.54
C TYR A 274 37.68 25.08 -24.85
N VAL A 275 38.87 24.63 -25.21
CA VAL A 275 39.52 24.98 -26.47
C VAL A 275 39.44 23.79 -27.42
N ILE A 276 39.15 24.04 -28.71
CA ILE A 276 39.19 23.03 -29.73
C ILE A 276 40.61 23.00 -30.28
N ASP A 277 41.39 21.96 -29.94
CA ASP A 277 42.68 21.70 -30.52
C ASP A 277 42.56 20.58 -31.55
N ARG A 278 43.01 20.82 -32.77
CA ARG A 278 43.00 19.88 -33.94
C ARG A 278 41.64 19.22 -34.19
N GLY A 279 40.54 19.96 -33.94
CA GLY A 279 39.17 19.47 -34.13
C GLY A 279 38.65 18.58 -33.03
N GLN A 280 39.34 18.47 -31.91
CA GLN A 280 38.88 17.77 -30.70
C GLN A 280 38.71 18.77 -29.54
N PRO A 281 37.65 18.67 -28.75
CA PRO A 281 37.48 19.52 -27.55
C PRO A 281 38.53 19.11 -26.51
N THR A 282 39.33 20.05 -26.08
CA THR A 282 40.31 19.88 -24.98
C THR A 282 39.88 20.68 -23.77
N LEU A 283 39.84 20.04 -22.62
CA LEU A 283 39.51 20.67 -21.34
C LEU A 283 40.73 21.41 -20.80
N GLU A 284 40.63 22.72 -20.62
CA GLU A 284 41.58 23.47 -19.81
C GLU A 284 41.10 23.44 -18.35
N ILE A 285 41.87 22.78 -17.49
CA ILE A 285 41.65 22.75 -16.04
C ILE A 285 42.48 23.87 -15.43
N TYR A 286 41.82 24.86 -14.82
CA TYR A 286 42.48 25.91 -14.05
C TYR A 286 42.52 25.53 -12.56
#